data_54883b9e35f9ef557accbe74d878e014
#
_entry.id   54883b9e35f9ef557accbe74d878e014
#
_cell.length_a   1.000
_cell.length_b   1.000
_cell.length_c   1.000
_cell.angle_alpha   90.00
_cell.angle_beta   90.00
_cell.angle_gamma   90.00
#
_symmetry.space_group_name_H-M   'P 1'
#
loop_
_entity.id
_entity.type
_entity.pdbx_description
1 polymer ?
#
loop_
_entity_poly.entity_id
_entity_poly.type
_entity_poly.pdbx_seq_one_letter_code
_entity_poly.pdbx_strand_id
1 'polypeptide(L)'
;RQMCIRDSSEYIDHLTPGEIIPARVTHLESFGCFVDIGCGLPSLISIDQISISRISHPRDRFAVGESIYAVVKAVEPEGRVQLSHKELLGTWAQNAELYLPGETVAGIIRSVEDYGVFVELTPNLAGLAEPCEGVRAGQHAGVYIKSILPEKMKIKLIIVDAFDAPYAPQPVQYFLTEGVLRRWRYSPPECSRVVETVFGE
;
A
#
# COMPACT_ATOMS: atom_id res chain seq x y z
N ARG A 1 6.18 -23.47 12.85
CA ARG A 1 6.30 -23.45 14.30
C ARG A 1 4.97 -23.07 14.93
N GLN A 2 4.45 -23.93 15.75
CA GLN A 2 3.26 -23.64 16.51
C GLN A 2 3.63 -23.04 17.86
N MET A 3 2.98 -21.98 18.24
CA MET A 3 3.03 -21.41 19.57
C MET A 3 1.72 -21.73 20.29
N CYS A 4 1.76 -21.93 21.59
CA CYS A 4 0.55 -22.16 22.37
C CYS A 4 -0.08 -20.84 22.84
N ILE A 5 -1.27 -20.91 23.43
CA ILE A 5 -2.00 -19.71 23.92
C ILE A 5 -1.18 -18.93 24.96
N ARG A 6 -0.38 -19.61 25.78
CA ARG A 6 0.53 -18.95 26.74
C ARG A 6 1.57 -18.10 26.02
N ASP A 7 2.15 -18.67 24.97
CA ASP A 7 3.18 -18.00 24.18
C ASP A 7 2.61 -16.79 23.43
N SER A 8 1.31 -16.82 23.11
CA SER A 8 0.62 -15.72 22.46
C SER A 8 0.63 -14.42 23.26
N SER A 9 0.35 -14.52 24.57
CA SER A 9 0.37 -13.35 25.45
C SER A 9 1.78 -12.76 25.55
N GLU A 10 2.80 -13.62 25.69
CA GLU A 10 4.19 -13.19 25.72
C GLU A 10 4.62 -12.56 24.40
N TYR A 11 4.17 -13.13 23.28
CA TYR A 11 4.47 -12.61 21.97
C TYR A 11 3.89 -11.19 21.78
N ILE A 12 2.64 -10.98 22.19
CA ILE A 12 1.99 -9.66 22.11
C ILE A 12 2.71 -8.64 23.00
N ASP A 13 3.10 -9.05 24.20
CA ASP A 13 3.79 -8.16 25.15
C ASP A 13 5.16 -7.70 24.66
N HIS A 14 5.76 -8.46 23.74
CA HIS A 14 7.07 -8.12 23.16
C HIS A 14 6.97 -7.33 21.87
N LEU A 15 5.76 -7.13 21.32
CA LEU A 15 5.57 -6.33 20.11
C LEU A 15 5.74 -4.85 20.42
N THR A 16 6.56 -4.20 19.62
CA THR A 16 6.83 -2.77 19.75
C THR A 16 6.20 -2.03 18.57
N PRO A 17 5.50 -0.90 18.80
CA PRO A 17 5.04 -0.08 17.67
C PRO A 17 6.19 0.28 16.72
N GLY A 18 5.96 0.11 15.43
CA GLY A 18 6.96 0.30 14.39
C GLY A 18 7.74 -0.95 14.02
N GLU A 19 7.59 -2.04 14.75
CA GLU A 19 8.26 -3.31 14.45
C GLU A 19 7.69 -3.94 13.19
N ILE A 20 8.57 -4.37 12.30
CA ILE A 20 8.18 -5.04 11.05
C ILE A 20 8.17 -6.54 11.30
N ILE A 21 7.04 -7.18 11.03
CA ILE A 21 6.83 -8.60 11.28
C ILE A 21 6.26 -9.31 10.05
N PRO A 22 6.53 -10.61 9.89
CA PRO A 22 5.85 -11.39 8.87
C PRO A 22 4.40 -11.67 9.30
N ALA A 23 3.52 -11.77 8.32
CA ALA A 23 2.11 -12.05 8.53
C ALA A 23 1.57 -12.87 7.37
N ARG A 24 0.43 -13.50 7.58
CA ARG A 24 -0.27 -14.26 6.54
C ARG A 24 -1.71 -13.82 6.45
N VAL A 25 -2.16 -13.53 5.24
CA VAL A 25 -3.53 -13.09 5.00
C VAL A 25 -4.51 -14.24 5.23
N THR A 26 -5.50 -14.03 6.10
CA THR A 26 -6.51 -15.04 6.43
C THR A 26 -7.89 -14.70 5.90
N HIS A 27 -8.28 -13.41 5.93
CA HIS A 27 -9.58 -12.94 5.48
C HIS A 27 -9.47 -11.58 4.81
N LEU A 28 -10.29 -11.36 3.80
CA LEU A 28 -10.39 -10.08 3.10
C LEU A 28 -11.82 -9.55 3.26
N GLU A 29 -11.95 -8.41 3.93
CA GLU A 29 -13.23 -7.74 4.16
C GLU A 29 -13.19 -6.33 3.55
N SER A 30 -14.36 -5.74 3.31
CA SER A 30 -14.43 -4.42 2.68
C SER A 30 -13.70 -3.33 3.45
N PHE A 31 -13.57 -3.48 4.77
CA PHE A 31 -12.93 -2.50 5.65
C PHE A 31 -11.44 -2.79 5.90
N GLY A 32 -10.94 -3.94 5.49
CA GLY A 32 -9.55 -4.29 5.73
C GLY A 32 -9.26 -5.77 5.57
N CYS A 33 -8.08 -6.13 5.98
CA CYS A 33 -7.52 -7.46 5.82
C CYS A 33 -7.16 -8.03 7.19
N PHE A 34 -7.67 -9.22 7.49
CA PHE A 34 -7.24 -9.95 8.68
C PHE A 34 -6.03 -10.81 8.34
N VAL A 35 -5.07 -10.80 9.23
CA VAL A 35 -3.83 -11.54 9.06
C VAL A 35 -3.49 -12.30 10.33
N ASP A 36 -2.75 -13.39 10.18
CA ASP A 36 -2.17 -14.16 11.28
C ASP A 36 -0.71 -13.73 11.42
N ILE A 37 -0.36 -13.24 12.60
CA ILE A 37 1.01 -12.81 12.90
C ILE A 37 1.80 -13.85 13.70
N GLY A 38 1.20 -15.02 13.89
CA GLY A 38 1.76 -16.12 14.65
C GLY A 38 0.80 -16.57 15.75
N CYS A 39 0.84 -17.84 16.13
CA CYS A 39 -0.02 -18.44 17.16
C CYS A 39 -1.51 -18.34 16.87
N GLY A 40 -1.92 -18.15 15.62
CA GLY A 40 -3.33 -17.93 15.29
C GLY A 40 -3.89 -16.63 15.83
N LEU A 41 -3.05 -15.66 16.16
CA LEU A 41 -3.49 -14.35 16.64
C LEU A 41 -4.04 -13.52 15.49
N PRO A 42 -5.35 -13.20 15.49
CA PRO A 42 -5.93 -12.37 14.45
C PRO A 42 -5.52 -10.91 14.63
N SER A 43 -5.07 -10.29 13.57
CA SER A 43 -4.71 -8.89 13.54
C SER A 43 -5.33 -8.25 12.31
N LEU A 44 -5.53 -6.95 12.35
CA LEU A 44 -6.21 -6.22 11.28
C LEU A 44 -5.29 -5.18 10.65
N ILE A 45 -5.28 -5.16 9.32
CA ILE A 45 -4.77 -4.05 8.53
C ILE A 45 -5.99 -3.36 7.93
N SER A 46 -6.29 -2.13 8.37
CA SER A 46 -7.39 -1.36 7.79
C SER A 46 -7.10 -1.06 6.32
N ILE A 47 -8.14 -0.94 5.51
CA ILE A 47 -8.00 -0.78 4.05
C ILE A 47 -7.15 0.44 3.67
N ASP A 48 -7.24 1.53 4.43
CA ASP A 48 -6.47 2.74 4.22
C ASP A 48 -5.00 2.62 4.64
N GLN A 49 -4.63 1.53 5.33
CA GLN A 49 -3.27 1.26 5.76
C GLN A 49 -2.55 0.24 4.85
N ILE A 50 -3.22 -0.27 3.83
CA ILE A 50 -2.64 -1.29 2.93
C ILE A 50 -1.67 -0.67 1.94
N SER A 51 -2.05 0.46 1.34
CA SER A 51 -1.21 1.19 0.39
C SER A 51 -1.64 2.65 0.31
N ILE A 52 -0.76 3.50 -0.22
CA ILE A 52 -1.06 4.92 -0.42
C ILE A 52 -2.11 5.10 -1.52
N SER A 53 -1.97 4.37 -2.64
CA SER A 53 -3.00 4.36 -3.66
C SER A 53 -4.26 3.70 -3.11
N ARG A 54 -5.39 4.36 -3.29
CA ARG A 54 -6.67 3.85 -2.82
C ARG A 54 -7.09 2.62 -3.63
N ILE A 55 -7.58 1.62 -2.92
CA ILE A 55 -8.16 0.42 -3.49
C ILE A 55 -9.61 0.32 -3.02
N SER A 56 -10.47 -0.25 -3.84
CA SER A 56 -11.88 -0.39 -3.49
C SER A 56 -12.13 -1.56 -2.54
N HIS A 57 -11.26 -2.55 -2.56
CA HIS A 57 -11.34 -3.73 -1.71
C HIS A 57 -9.94 -4.32 -1.51
N PRO A 58 -9.63 -4.92 -0.34
CA PRO A 58 -8.31 -5.55 -0.12
C PRO A 58 -7.94 -6.63 -1.12
N ARG A 59 -8.91 -7.30 -1.77
CA ARG A 59 -8.64 -8.27 -2.84
C ARG A 59 -7.92 -7.66 -4.05
N ASP A 60 -7.96 -6.35 -4.19
CA ASP A 60 -7.22 -5.65 -5.24
C ASP A 60 -5.72 -5.66 -4.95
N ARG A 61 -5.32 -6.02 -3.75
CA ARG A 61 -3.91 -6.01 -3.32
C ARG A 61 -3.43 -7.37 -2.83
N PHE A 62 -4.27 -8.12 -2.12
CA PHE A 62 -3.89 -9.37 -1.46
C PHE A 62 -4.81 -10.53 -1.85
N ALA A 63 -4.27 -11.75 -1.71
CA ALA A 63 -5.02 -12.99 -1.79
C ALA A 63 -4.97 -13.71 -0.42
N VAL A 64 -6.03 -14.42 -0.08
CA VAL A 64 -6.06 -15.26 1.13
C VAL A 64 -4.96 -16.31 1.04
N GLY A 65 -4.20 -16.48 2.11
CA GLY A 65 -3.06 -17.40 2.20
C GLY A 65 -1.73 -16.78 1.82
N GLU A 66 -1.72 -15.55 1.30
CA GLU A 66 -0.50 -14.86 0.92
C GLU A 66 0.34 -14.51 2.14
N SER A 67 1.65 -14.73 2.05
CA SER A 67 2.61 -14.28 3.06
C SER A 67 3.02 -12.86 2.76
N ILE A 68 2.90 -11.99 3.75
CA ILE A 68 3.21 -10.57 3.62
C ILE A 68 4.07 -10.11 4.80
N TYR A 69 4.53 -8.88 4.75
CA TYR A 69 5.10 -8.17 5.89
C TYR A 69 4.14 -7.09 6.33
N ALA A 70 4.17 -6.76 7.61
CA ALA A 70 3.36 -5.69 8.17
C ALA A 70 4.15 -4.99 9.27
N VAL A 71 3.73 -3.79 9.63
CA VAL A 71 4.35 -3.03 10.71
C VAL A 71 3.33 -2.86 11.83
N VAL A 72 3.76 -3.08 13.07
CA VAL A 72 2.91 -2.94 14.24
C VAL A 72 2.60 -1.47 14.45
N LYS A 73 1.32 -1.13 14.44
CA LYS A 73 0.87 0.24 14.65
C LYS A 73 0.52 0.48 16.11
N ALA A 74 -0.26 -0.42 16.68
CA ALA A 74 -0.65 -0.33 18.09
C ALA A 74 -1.02 -1.72 18.63
N VAL A 75 -0.81 -1.91 19.91
CA VAL A 75 -1.30 -3.08 20.64
C VAL A 75 -2.34 -2.58 21.62
N GLU A 76 -3.58 -2.99 21.43
CA GLU A 76 -4.68 -2.58 22.31
C GLU A 76 -4.66 -3.36 23.63
N PRO A 77 -5.23 -2.78 24.71
CA PRO A 77 -5.26 -3.46 26.02
C PRO A 77 -5.92 -4.83 26.00
N GLU A 78 -6.87 -5.06 25.09
CA GLU A 78 -7.55 -6.35 24.94
C GLU A 78 -6.70 -7.41 24.21
N GLY A 79 -5.49 -7.06 23.82
CA GLY A 79 -4.61 -7.95 23.07
C GLY A 79 -4.81 -7.93 21.56
N ARG A 80 -5.61 -7.00 21.04
CA ARG A 80 -5.72 -6.81 19.60
C ARG A 80 -4.51 -6.07 19.07
N VAL A 81 -4.03 -6.50 17.93
CA VAL A 81 -2.89 -5.86 17.28
C VAL A 81 -3.39 -5.17 16.02
N GLN A 82 -3.16 -3.87 15.94
CA GLN A 82 -3.41 -3.08 14.74
C GLN A 82 -2.12 -2.99 13.95
N LEU A 83 -2.20 -3.31 12.67
CA LEU A 83 -1.06 -3.32 11.78
C LEU A 83 -1.23 -2.28 10.69
N SER A 84 -0.12 -1.88 10.09
CA SER A 84 -0.07 -1.09 8.89
C SER A 84 0.80 -1.81 7.85
N HIS A 85 0.76 -1.36 6.61
CA HIS A 85 1.47 -2.02 5.52
C HIS A 85 2.08 -1.02 4.54
N LYS A 86 1.41 0.10 4.30
CA LYS A 86 1.83 1.12 3.32
C LYS A 86 3.24 1.65 3.52
N GLU A 87 3.69 1.70 4.77
CA GLU A 87 5.03 2.19 5.09
C GLU A 87 6.14 1.30 4.54
N LEU A 88 5.83 0.05 4.24
CA LEU A 88 6.80 -0.92 3.73
C LEU A 88 6.92 -0.88 2.21
N LEU A 89 6.07 -0.14 1.53
CA LEU A 89 5.97 -0.11 0.07
C LEU A 89 6.73 1.06 -0.58
N GLY A 90 7.52 1.75 0.19
CA GLY A 90 8.36 2.84 -0.28
C GLY A 90 7.74 4.22 -0.20
N THR A 91 8.59 5.23 -0.09
CA THR A 91 8.19 6.64 -0.11
C THR A 91 7.82 7.05 -1.53
N TRP A 92 7.23 8.24 -1.66
CA TRP A 92 6.92 8.80 -2.98
C TRP A 92 8.19 8.88 -3.86
N ALA A 93 9.27 9.41 -3.30
CA ALA A 93 10.53 9.55 -4.03
C ALA A 93 11.12 8.21 -4.45
N GLN A 94 11.11 7.22 -3.55
CA GLN A 94 11.61 5.88 -3.87
C GLN A 94 10.84 5.23 -5.03
N ASN A 95 9.52 5.40 -5.05
CA ASN A 95 8.69 4.88 -6.14
C ASN A 95 8.86 5.70 -7.43
N ALA A 96 8.95 7.03 -7.32
CA ALA A 96 9.11 7.90 -8.46
C ALA A 96 10.45 7.69 -9.19
N GLU A 97 11.49 7.28 -8.48
CA GLU A 97 12.80 6.96 -9.06
C GLU A 97 12.75 5.79 -10.05
N LEU A 98 11.70 4.96 -10.00
CA LEU A 98 11.52 3.86 -10.94
C LEU A 98 11.09 4.34 -12.33
N TYR A 99 10.75 5.61 -12.49
CA TYR A 99 10.16 6.15 -13.69
C TYR A 99 10.87 7.41 -14.18
N LEU A 100 10.82 7.62 -15.49
CA LEU A 100 11.36 8.82 -16.14
C LEU A 100 10.29 9.46 -17.02
N PRO A 101 10.25 10.80 -17.12
CA PRO A 101 9.42 11.46 -18.11
C PRO A 101 9.75 10.97 -19.51
N GLY A 102 8.73 10.77 -20.34
CA GLY A 102 8.88 10.26 -21.70
C GLY A 102 8.69 8.75 -21.82
N GLU A 103 8.64 8.02 -20.71
CA GLU A 103 8.37 6.57 -20.75
C GLU A 103 6.88 6.30 -20.90
N THR A 104 6.55 5.19 -21.55
CA THR A 104 5.21 4.61 -21.55
C THR A 104 5.24 3.36 -20.68
N VAL A 105 4.39 3.32 -19.68
CA VAL A 105 4.38 2.26 -18.66
C VAL A 105 2.97 1.75 -18.42
N ALA A 106 2.87 0.58 -17.79
CA ALA A 106 1.61 -0.02 -17.42
C ALA A 106 1.10 0.56 -16.10
N GLY A 107 -0.22 0.67 -15.98
CA GLY A 107 -0.88 1.08 -14.75
C GLY A 107 -2.27 0.50 -14.65
N ILE A 108 -2.93 0.80 -13.54
CA ILE A 108 -4.32 0.39 -13.28
C ILE A 108 -5.14 1.62 -12.99
N ILE A 109 -6.25 1.77 -13.71
CA ILE A 109 -7.16 2.89 -13.48
C ILE A 109 -7.88 2.66 -12.16
N ARG A 110 -7.71 3.59 -11.22
CA ARG A 110 -8.32 3.50 -9.90
C ARG A 110 -9.54 4.38 -9.74
N SER A 111 -9.57 5.54 -10.36
CA SER A 111 -10.76 6.39 -10.35
C SER A 111 -10.81 7.28 -11.58
N VAL A 112 -12.04 7.59 -12.01
CA VAL A 112 -12.28 8.46 -13.16
C VAL A 112 -13.07 9.68 -12.66
N GLU A 113 -12.46 10.85 -12.81
CA GLU A 113 -13.02 12.13 -12.38
C GLU A 113 -13.17 13.07 -13.59
N ASP A 114 -13.96 14.12 -13.42
CA ASP A 114 -14.16 15.12 -14.49
C ASP A 114 -12.85 15.79 -14.90
N TYR A 115 -11.95 15.99 -13.93
CA TYR A 115 -10.68 16.69 -14.15
C TYR A 115 -9.54 15.76 -14.55
N GLY A 116 -9.75 14.46 -14.56
CA GLY A 116 -8.72 13.50 -14.93
C GLY A 116 -8.95 12.11 -14.41
N VAL A 117 -8.00 11.23 -14.67
CA VAL A 117 -8.07 9.81 -14.33
C VAL A 117 -6.90 9.46 -13.46
N PHE A 118 -7.16 8.91 -12.26
CA PHE A 118 -6.11 8.42 -11.39
C PHE A 118 -5.67 7.03 -11.84
N VAL A 119 -4.38 6.91 -12.14
CA VAL A 119 -3.78 5.65 -12.59
C VAL A 119 -2.68 5.26 -11.61
N GLU A 120 -2.81 4.06 -11.05
CA GLU A 120 -1.81 3.51 -10.16
C GLU A 120 -0.65 2.92 -10.96
N LEU A 121 0.57 3.38 -10.68
CA LEU A 121 1.79 2.83 -11.26
C LEU A 121 2.41 1.77 -10.35
N THR A 122 2.44 2.04 -9.05
CA THR A 122 2.81 1.09 -8.00
C THR A 122 1.80 1.23 -6.85
N PRO A 123 1.75 0.29 -5.90
CA PRO A 123 0.86 0.43 -4.75
C PRO A 123 0.99 1.76 -4.01
N ASN A 124 2.18 2.35 -3.97
CA ASN A 124 2.41 3.63 -3.30
C ASN A 124 2.61 4.81 -4.25
N LEU A 125 2.33 4.63 -5.54
CA LEU A 125 2.50 5.71 -6.50
C LEU A 125 1.37 5.72 -7.52
N ALA A 126 0.59 6.78 -7.53
CA ALA A 126 -0.42 7.02 -8.55
C ALA A 126 -0.17 8.37 -9.23
N GLY A 127 -0.48 8.43 -10.50
CA GLY A 127 -0.43 9.66 -11.26
C GLY A 127 -1.82 10.09 -11.71
N LEU A 128 -1.93 11.34 -12.14
CA LEU A 128 -3.15 11.89 -12.70
C LEU A 128 -3.01 12.04 -14.21
N ALA A 129 -3.82 11.30 -14.94
CA ALA A 129 -3.91 11.39 -16.39
C ALA A 129 -4.91 12.47 -16.80
N GLU A 130 -4.70 13.02 -17.99
CA GLU A 130 -5.67 13.94 -18.60
C GLU A 130 -7.02 13.23 -18.78
N PRO A 131 -8.15 13.96 -18.75
CA PRO A 131 -9.46 13.35 -18.96
C PRO A 131 -9.48 12.51 -20.24
N CYS A 132 -10.07 11.34 -20.15
CA CYS A 132 -10.14 10.38 -21.24
C CYS A 132 -11.51 9.71 -21.22
N GLU A 133 -12.22 9.75 -22.34
CA GLU A 133 -13.53 9.12 -22.45
C GLU A 133 -13.40 7.61 -22.65
N GLY A 134 -14.42 6.88 -22.20
CA GLY A 134 -14.52 5.45 -22.43
C GLY A 134 -13.65 4.58 -21.52
N VAL A 135 -13.05 5.17 -20.49
CA VAL A 135 -12.25 4.42 -19.51
C VAL A 135 -13.01 4.21 -18.22
N ARG A 136 -12.69 3.14 -17.50
CA ARG A 136 -13.36 2.77 -16.26
C ARG A 136 -12.36 2.33 -15.21
N ALA A 137 -12.71 2.56 -13.94
CA ALA A 137 -11.93 2.05 -12.82
C ALA A 137 -11.80 0.52 -12.91
N GLY A 138 -10.61 0.01 -12.63
CA GLY A 138 -10.28 -1.41 -12.70
C GLY A 138 -9.64 -1.84 -14.01
N GLN A 139 -9.69 -1.02 -15.05
CA GLN A 139 -9.03 -1.34 -16.31
C GLN A 139 -7.51 -1.22 -16.19
N HIS A 140 -6.83 -2.04 -16.97
CA HIS A 140 -5.39 -1.86 -17.23
C HIS A 140 -5.21 -0.74 -18.25
N ALA A 141 -4.15 0.02 -18.10
CA ALA A 141 -3.85 1.12 -19.00
C ALA A 141 -2.37 1.17 -19.34
N GLY A 142 -2.07 1.55 -20.58
CA GLY A 142 -0.76 2.05 -20.94
C GLY A 142 -0.79 3.55 -20.79
N VAL A 143 0.17 4.11 -20.07
CA VAL A 143 0.23 5.55 -19.81
C VAL A 143 1.59 6.11 -20.16
N TYR A 144 1.57 7.30 -20.78
CA TYR A 144 2.77 8.07 -21.06
C TYR A 144 3.03 9.02 -19.90
N ILE A 145 4.27 9.03 -19.38
CA ILE A 145 4.67 9.92 -18.30
C ILE A 145 5.08 11.26 -18.89
N LYS A 146 4.24 12.25 -18.66
CA LYS A 146 4.45 13.61 -19.18
C LYS A 146 5.43 14.38 -18.31
N SER A 147 5.25 14.34 -17.00
CA SER A 147 6.14 15.03 -16.07
C SER A 147 6.06 14.40 -14.68
N ILE A 148 7.15 14.54 -13.92
CA ILE A 148 7.25 14.11 -12.53
C ILE A 148 7.62 15.35 -11.72
N LEU A 149 6.76 15.72 -10.77
CA LEU A 149 6.86 16.98 -10.02
C LEU A 149 6.97 16.69 -8.51
N PRO A 150 8.19 16.51 -7.96
CA PRO A 150 8.38 16.21 -6.54
C PRO A 150 7.81 17.30 -5.62
N GLU A 151 7.94 18.56 -6.00
CA GLU A 151 7.47 19.70 -5.19
C GLU A 151 5.95 19.71 -5.02
N LYS A 152 5.22 19.06 -5.90
CA LYS A 152 3.76 18.92 -5.84
C LYS A 152 3.34 17.49 -5.50
N MET A 153 4.31 16.58 -5.42
CA MET A 153 4.05 15.14 -5.25
C MET A 153 3.07 14.64 -6.32
N LYS A 154 3.32 15.02 -7.58
CA LYS A 154 2.46 14.70 -8.71
C LYS A 154 3.23 14.08 -9.87
N ILE A 155 2.56 13.14 -10.53
CA ILE A 155 2.98 12.60 -11.81
C ILE A 155 1.87 12.86 -12.81
N LYS A 156 2.19 13.57 -13.89
CA LYS A 156 1.23 13.86 -14.95
C LYS A 156 1.35 12.79 -16.02
N LEU A 157 0.22 12.23 -16.40
CA LEU A 157 0.11 11.11 -17.31
C LEU A 157 -0.82 11.43 -18.47
N ILE A 158 -0.66 10.65 -19.55
CA ILE A 158 -1.60 10.60 -20.67
C ILE A 158 -1.90 9.13 -20.90
N ILE A 159 -3.19 8.77 -20.94
CA ILE A 159 -3.61 7.41 -21.25
C ILE A 159 -3.43 7.15 -22.75
N VAL A 160 -2.63 6.16 -23.08
CA VAL A 160 -2.40 5.75 -24.48
C VAL A 160 -3.44 4.72 -24.90
N ASP A 161 -3.69 3.74 -24.04
CA ASP A 161 -4.73 2.73 -24.24
C ASP A 161 -5.25 2.24 -22.90
N ALA A 162 -6.44 1.67 -22.92
CA ALA A 162 -7.04 1.05 -21.74
C ALA A 162 -7.81 -0.19 -22.18
N PHE A 163 -7.76 -1.25 -21.38
CA PHE A 163 -8.39 -2.51 -21.71
C PHE A 163 -8.77 -3.28 -20.46
N ASP A 164 -9.80 -4.11 -20.59
CA ASP A 164 -10.18 -5.05 -19.55
C ASP A 164 -9.27 -6.28 -19.63
N ALA A 165 -8.76 -6.71 -18.49
CA ALA A 165 -7.96 -7.92 -18.39
C ALA A 165 -8.32 -8.63 -17.09
N PRO A 166 -8.21 -9.98 -17.04
CA PRO A 166 -8.32 -10.69 -15.78
C PRO A 166 -7.29 -10.13 -14.81
N TYR A 167 -7.75 -9.69 -13.64
CA TYR A 167 -6.87 -9.11 -12.64
C TYR A 167 -6.53 -10.14 -11.57
N ALA A 168 -5.27 -10.48 -11.48
CA ALA A 168 -4.73 -11.19 -10.33
C ALA A 168 -3.73 -10.25 -9.67
N PRO A 169 -3.88 -9.96 -8.36
CA PRO A 169 -2.92 -9.11 -7.67
C PRO A 169 -1.52 -9.69 -7.81
N GLN A 170 -0.57 -8.88 -8.23
CA GLN A 170 0.83 -9.28 -8.26
C GLN A 170 1.40 -9.23 -6.84
N PRO A 171 2.35 -10.11 -6.49
CA PRO A 171 3.02 -10.03 -5.21
C PRO A 171 3.60 -8.63 -5.00
N VAL A 172 3.42 -8.11 -3.79
CA VAL A 172 3.85 -6.76 -3.44
C VAL A 172 5.38 -6.70 -3.37
N GLN A 173 5.96 -5.64 -3.91
CA GLN A 173 7.39 -5.38 -3.80
C GLN A 173 7.65 -4.55 -2.54
N TYR A 174 8.42 -5.09 -1.61
CA TYR A 174 8.73 -4.43 -0.35
C TYR A 174 10.04 -3.66 -0.42
N PHE A 175 10.05 -2.44 0.09
CA PHE A 175 11.26 -1.67 0.32
C PHE A 175 11.85 -1.95 1.71
N LEU A 176 11.00 -2.34 2.65
CA LEU A 176 11.39 -2.66 4.03
C LEU A 176 10.76 -3.99 4.43
N THR A 177 11.56 -4.90 4.98
CA THR A 177 11.11 -6.23 5.42
C THR A 177 11.50 -6.57 6.85
N GLU A 178 12.31 -5.73 7.48
CA GLU A 178 12.79 -5.98 8.86
C GLU A 178 13.14 -4.66 9.55
N GLY A 179 13.23 -4.70 10.86
CA GLY A 179 13.63 -3.57 11.68
C GLY A 179 12.46 -2.93 12.42
N VAL A 180 12.72 -1.78 12.98
CA VAL A 180 11.75 -0.98 13.73
C VAL A 180 11.70 0.42 13.16
N LEU A 181 10.52 0.84 12.69
CA LEU A 181 10.28 2.18 12.19
C LEU A 181 9.82 3.08 13.33
N ARG A 182 10.46 4.23 13.50
CA ARG A 182 10.03 5.26 14.44
C ARG A 182 9.14 6.29 13.75
N ARG A 183 9.55 6.67 12.55
CA ARG A 183 8.84 7.64 11.71
C ARG A 183 9.04 7.26 10.25
N TRP A 184 7.97 7.41 9.48
CA TRP A 184 8.02 7.20 8.05
C TRP A 184 7.35 8.38 7.34
N ARG A 185 8.09 9.09 6.53
CA ARG A 185 7.56 10.18 5.75
C ARG A 185 7.43 9.77 4.29
N TYR A 186 6.20 9.75 3.81
CA TYR A 186 5.89 9.42 2.43
C TYR A 186 6.26 10.57 1.48
N SER A 187 5.86 11.80 1.82
CA SER A 187 6.06 12.98 0.98
C SER A 187 7.53 13.38 0.90
N PRO A 188 7.99 13.82 -0.29
CA PRO A 188 9.37 14.27 -0.47
C PRO A 188 9.62 15.59 0.26
N PRO A 189 10.88 15.90 0.61
CA PRO A 189 11.21 17.13 1.34
C PRO A 189 10.81 18.39 0.58
N GLU A 190 10.78 18.36 -0.74
CA GLU A 190 10.43 19.50 -1.60
C GLU A 190 8.94 19.83 -1.54
N CYS A 191 8.10 18.90 -1.10
CA CYS A 191 6.67 19.09 -1.04
C CYS A 191 6.25 19.72 0.29
N SER A 192 5.44 20.77 0.24
CA SER A 192 4.91 21.43 1.43
C SER A 192 3.90 20.58 2.18
N ARG A 193 3.21 19.66 1.48
CA ARG A 193 2.28 18.73 2.08
C ARG A 193 3.05 17.60 2.77
N VAL A 194 2.84 17.46 4.07
CA VAL A 194 3.50 16.41 4.85
C VAL A 194 2.56 15.22 5.00
N VAL A 195 2.99 14.06 4.51
CA VAL A 195 2.29 12.78 4.71
C VAL A 195 3.26 11.86 5.42
N GLU A 196 2.96 11.53 6.67
CA GLU A 196 3.86 10.72 7.50
C GLU A 196 3.10 9.86 8.49
N THR A 197 3.78 8.81 8.96
CA THR A 197 3.32 7.95 10.06
C THR A 197 4.38 7.99 11.15
N VAL A 198 3.94 8.17 12.40
CA VAL A 198 4.79 8.12 13.58
C VAL A 198 4.38 6.92 14.42
N PHE A 199 5.33 6.07 14.75
CA PHE A 199 5.11 4.85 15.53
C PHE A 199 5.65 5.03 16.95
N GLY A 200 4.71 5.10 17.89
CA GLY A 200 5.07 5.26 19.30
C GLY A 200 5.70 6.63 19.62
N GLU A 201 5.96 6.87 20.91
CA GLU A 201 6.66 8.05 21.41
C GLU A 201 8.14 7.73 21.71
#